data_12a2c9a502cdbe3daaff1d9b4580d2e4
#
_entry.id   12a2c9a502cdbe3daaff1d9b4580d2e4
#
_cell.length_a   1.000
_cell.length_b   1.000
_cell.length_c   1.000
_cell.angle_alpha   90.00
_cell.angle_beta   90.00
_cell.angle_gamma   90.00
#
_symmetry.space_group_name_H-M   'P 1'
#
loop_
_entity.id
_entity.type
_entity.pdbx_description
1 polymer ?
#
loop_
_entity_poly.entity_id
_entity_poly.type
_entity_poly.pdbx_seq_one_letter_code
_entity_poly.pdbx_strand_id
1 'polypeptide(L)'
;MKKQNLFSGFKLNKPQIIGIAIALAIVLLSLIFLLGTEMFWFLVGIAVVIAGLPFFISLILETSLTRQKEEMFLEFSRNLVESVKAGTPISKSILNIRNKDYGGLNPYVNKLANQISLGIPVKDAFQTFARDTGSKTIARAVTIISESEKAGGQIEDILESVSKSVAQVERLRKERRAAMYTLVVQGYIIFMIFIVIMLVMQFKILPIAANLGGGMDTSDSGGISNVGGGLGK
;
A
#
# COMPACT_ATOMS: atom_id res chain seq x y z
N MET A 1 16.20 -28.95 -20.50
CA MET A 1 16.65 -28.08 -19.39
C MET A 1 16.55 -26.63 -19.83
N LYS A 2 15.45 -25.94 -19.48
CA LYS A 2 15.17 -24.54 -19.86
C LYS A 2 15.52 -23.68 -18.64
N LYS A 3 16.66 -22.99 -18.67
CA LYS A 3 17.03 -22.01 -17.66
C LYS A 3 15.98 -20.89 -17.70
N GLN A 4 15.12 -20.85 -16.71
CA GLN A 4 14.23 -19.72 -16.46
C GLN A 4 15.10 -18.55 -15.99
N ASN A 5 15.21 -17.55 -16.82
CA ASN A 5 15.79 -16.26 -16.45
C ASN A 5 14.87 -15.60 -15.41
N LEU A 6 15.22 -15.74 -14.14
CA LEU A 6 14.51 -15.17 -12.98
C LEU A 6 14.57 -13.62 -12.94
N PHE A 7 15.30 -12.98 -13.85
CA PHE A 7 15.53 -11.53 -13.84
C PHE A 7 14.81 -10.72 -14.92
N SER A 8 13.95 -11.35 -15.76
CA SER A 8 13.33 -10.62 -16.89
C SER A 8 11.99 -9.92 -16.58
N GLY A 9 11.58 -9.83 -15.29
CA GLY A 9 10.31 -9.27 -14.87
C GLY A 9 10.35 -7.89 -14.19
N PHE A 10 11.51 -7.37 -13.86
CA PHE A 10 11.63 -6.09 -13.15
C PHE A 10 11.72 -4.94 -14.16
N LYS A 11 10.57 -4.49 -14.70
CA LYS A 11 10.49 -3.20 -15.38
C LYS A 11 10.65 -2.10 -14.32
N LEU A 12 11.90 -1.70 -14.09
CA LEU A 12 12.23 -0.55 -13.25
C LEU A 12 11.55 0.70 -13.85
N ASN A 13 10.58 1.22 -13.13
CA ASN A 13 9.94 2.49 -13.50
C ASN A 13 10.94 3.64 -13.30
N LYS A 14 10.85 4.69 -14.14
CA LYS A 14 11.73 5.87 -14.07
C LYS A 14 11.96 6.40 -12.64
N PRO A 15 10.94 6.52 -11.75
CA PRO A 15 11.15 6.97 -10.37
C PRO A 15 11.97 5.99 -9.51
N GLN A 16 11.94 4.68 -9.80
CA GLN A 16 12.73 3.69 -9.08
C GLN A 16 14.22 3.80 -9.40
N ILE A 17 14.55 4.04 -10.68
CA ILE A 17 15.94 4.25 -11.14
C ILE A 17 16.53 5.50 -10.49
N ILE A 18 15.75 6.59 -10.41
CA ILE A 18 16.18 7.84 -9.77
C ILE A 18 16.43 7.63 -8.27
N GLY A 19 15.56 6.93 -7.57
CA GLY A 19 15.72 6.64 -6.14
C GLY A 19 16.95 5.77 -5.84
N ILE A 20 17.20 4.74 -6.66
CA ILE A 20 18.41 3.91 -6.54
C ILE A 20 19.67 4.72 -6.84
N ALA A 21 19.66 5.58 -7.87
CA ALA A 21 20.80 6.43 -8.21
C ALA A 21 21.15 7.42 -7.08
N ILE A 22 20.14 8.04 -6.45
CA ILE A 22 20.33 8.95 -5.32
C ILE A 22 20.89 8.21 -4.10
N ALA A 23 20.34 7.03 -3.78
CA ALA A 23 20.83 6.18 -2.68
C ALA A 23 22.29 5.76 -2.90
N LEU A 24 22.64 5.36 -4.11
CA LEU A 24 24.00 4.97 -4.48
C LEU A 24 24.98 6.14 -4.41
N ALA A 25 24.55 7.35 -4.81
CA ALA A 25 25.32 8.57 -4.68
C ALA A 25 25.57 8.92 -3.20
N ILE A 26 24.59 8.78 -2.30
CA ILE A 26 24.74 9.03 -0.86
C ILE A 26 25.74 8.02 -0.25
N VAL A 27 25.64 6.74 -0.61
CA VAL A 27 26.57 5.70 -0.13
C VAL A 27 27.99 5.98 -0.60
N LEU A 28 28.19 6.35 -1.87
CA LEU A 28 29.51 6.69 -2.40
C LEU A 28 30.11 7.92 -1.72
N LEU A 29 29.32 8.97 -1.49
CA LEU A 29 29.73 10.18 -0.78
C LEU A 29 30.10 9.88 0.68
N SER A 30 29.32 9.03 1.35
CA SER A 30 29.57 8.55 2.70
C SER A 30 30.89 7.74 2.77
N LEU A 31 31.15 6.90 1.76
CA LEU A 31 32.36 6.08 1.70
C LEU A 31 33.63 6.94 1.51
N ILE A 32 33.55 8.03 0.73
CA ILE A 32 34.70 8.92 0.46
C ILE A 32 35.00 9.83 1.67
N PHE A 33 33.98 10.30 2.37
CA PHE A 33 34.16 11.39 3.37
C PHE A 33 34.22 10.90 4.82
N LEU A 34 33.61 9.74 5.16
CA LEU A 34 33.40 9.32 6.56
C LEU A 34 33.86 7.90 6.88
N LEU A 35 34.77 7.32 6.11
CA LEU A 35 35.39 6.01 6.45
C LEU A 35 36.07 6.10 7.82
N GLY A 36 35.49 5.42 8.83
CA GLY A 36 36.04 5.33 10.19
C GLY A 36 35.28 6.08 11.27
N THR A 37 34.20 6.77 10.95
CA THR A 37 33.38 7.48 11.94
C THR A 37 32.05 6.73 12.18
N GLU A 38 31.52 6.76 13.42
CA GLU A 38 30.22 6.15 13.75
C GLU A 38 29.06 6.73 12.93
N MET A 39 29.21 7.94 12.42
CA MET A 39 28.29 8.61 11.49
C MET A 39 28.13 7.88 10.15
N PHE A 40 29.09 7.05 9.73
CA PHE A 40 28.99 6.25 8.51
C PHE A 40 27.77 5.31 8.53
N TRP A 41 27.58 4.56 9.64
CA TRP A 41 26.47 3.62 9.78
C TRP A 41 25.10 4.31 9.76
N PHE A 42 25.03 5.53 10.30
CA PHE A 42 23.81 6.34 10.29
C PHE A 42 23.44 6.79 8.87
N LEU A 43 24.42 7.26 8.07
CA LEU A 43 24.21 7.64 6.67
C LEU A 43 23.85 6.46 5.78
N VAL A 44 24.46 5.29 5.98
CA VAL A 44 24.09 4.06 5.28
C VAL A 44 22.63 3.66 5.61
N GLY A 45 22.20 3.77 6.85
CA GLY A 45 20.81 3.55 7.25
C GLY A 45 19.83 4.47 6.51
N ILE A 46 20.13 5.76 6.42
CA ILE A 46 19.32 6.73 5.66
C ILE A 46 19.29 6.38 4.17
N ALA A 47 20.39 6.01 3.58
CA ALA A 47 20.48 5.64 2.17
C ALA A 47 19.59 4.43 1.84
N VAL A 48 19.55 3.42 2.71
CA VAL A 48 18.67 2.24 2.56
C VAL A 48 17.19 2.64 2.62
N VAL A 49 16.82 3.55 3.53
CA VAL A 49 15.44 4.06 3.62
C VAL A 49 15.05 4.82 2.35
N ILE A 50 15.93 5.70 1.85
CA ILE A 50 15.69 6.47 0.61
C ILE A 50 15.58 5.53 -0.60
N ALA A 51 16.38 4.47 -0.68
CA ALA A 51 16.29 3.47 -1.74
C ALA A 51 14.97 2.68 -1.71
N GLY A 52 14.42 2.43 -0.52
CA GLY A 52 13.15 1.72 -0.32
C GLY A 52 11.91 2.54 -0.70
N LEU A 53 11.95 3.87 -0.52
CA LEU A 53 10.81 4.76 -0.74
C LEU A 53 10.20 4.64 -2.16
N PRO A 54 10.93 4.71 -3.28
CA PRO A 54 10.33 4.62 -4.62
C PRO A 54 9.72 3.25 -4.90
N PHE A 55 10.21 2.20 -4.26
CA PHE A 55 9.62 0.87 -4.36
C PHE A 55 8.24 0.82 -3.68
N PHE A 56 8.11 1.38 -2.48
CA PHE A 56 6.83 1.50 -1.78
C PHE A 56 5.82 2.37 -2.54
N ILE A 57 6.27 3.50 -3.10
CA ILE A 57 5.41 4.40 -3.88
C ILE A 57 4.88 3.69 -5.14
N SER A 58 5.72 2.93 -5.84
CA SER A 58 5.32 2.18 -7.03
C SER A 58 4.24 1.12 -6.73
N LEU A 59 4.40 0.38 -5.63
CA LEU A 59 3.40 -0.59 -5.16
C LEU A 59 2.05 0.06 -4.85
N ILE A 60 2.05 1.22 -4.21
CA ILE A 60 0.82 1.97 -3.86
C ILE A 60 0.13 2.48 -5.12
N LEU A 61 0.86 3.01 -6.09
CA LEU A 61 0.30 3.54 -7.34
C LEU A 61 -0.34 2.44 -8.18
N GLU A 62 0.30 1.29 -8.33
CA GLU A 62 -0.24 0.16 -9.10
C GLU A 62 -1.54 -0.39 -8.49
N THR A 63 -1.59 -0.48 -7.17
CA THR A 63 -2.80 -0.86 -6.44
C THR A 63 -3.92 0.16 -6.59
N SER A 64 -3.60 1.45 -6.63
CA SER A 64 -4.56 2.54 -6.79
C SER A 64 -5.22 2.52 -8.18
N LEU A 65 -4.46 2.30 -9.25
CA LEU A 65 -4.97 2.21 -10.62
C LEU A 65 -5.91 1.01 -10.81
N THR A 66 -5.55 -0.14 -10.27
CA THR A 66 -6.41 -1.33 -10.33
C THR A 66 -7.72 -1.10 -9.59
N ARG A 67 -7.67 -0.45 -8.45
CA ARG A 67 -8.83 -0.11 -7.65
C ARG A 67 -9.77 0.86 -8.37
N GLN A 68 -9.25 1.89 -9.00
CA GLN A 68 -10.06 2.81 -9.80
C GLN A 68 -10.82 2.07 -10.92
N LYS A 69 -10.17 1.11 -11.58
CA LYS A 69 -10.84 0.26 -12.57
C LYS A 69 -11.97 -0.58 -11.96
N GLU A 70 -11.79 -1.10 -10.76
CA GLU A 70 -12.82 -1.88 -10.06
C GLU A 70 -14.03 -1.04 -9.65
N GLU A 71 -13.80 0.21 -9.19
CA GLU A 71 -14.87 1.17 -8.89
C GLU A 71 -15.67 1.54 -10.15
N MET A 72 -14.98 1.81 -11.25
CA MET A 72 -15.62 2.13 -12.53
C MET A 72 -16.31 0.89 -13.15
N PHE A 73 -15.81 -0.31 -12.90
CA PHE A 73 -16.49 -1.54 -13.30
C PHE A 73 -17.84 -1.73 -12.59
N LEU A 74 -17.95 -1.30 -11.34
CA LEU A 74 -19.23 -1.30 -10.63
C LEU A 74 -20.26 -0.41 -11.32
N GLU A 75 -19.87 0.79 -11.75
CA GLU A 75 -20.73 1.69 -12.49
C GLU A 75 -21.11 1.13 -13.87
N PHE A 76 -20.13 0.60 -14.61
CA PHE A 76 -20.37 -0.11 -15.85
C PHE A 76 -21.38 -1.25 -15.66
N SER A 77 -21.21 -2.07 -14.63
CA SER A 77 -22.10 -3.21 -14.34
C SER A 77 -23.54 -2.74 -14.03
N ARG A 78 -23.70 -1.65 -13.26
CA ARG A 78 -25.03 -1.06 -12.97
C ARG A 78 -25.73 -0.61 -14.25
N ASN A 79 -25.03 0.16 -15.09
CA ASN A 79 -25.59 0.62 -16.34
C ASN A 79 -25.95 -0.55 -17.28
N LEU A 80 -25.16 -1.62 -17.25
CA LEU A 80 -25.44 -2.82 -18.02
C LEU A 80 -26.71 -3.54 -17.51
N VAL A 81 -26.83 -3.70 -16.17
CA VAL A 81 -28.04 -4.27 -15.53
C VAL A 81 -29.28 -3.48 -15.91
N GLU A 82 -29.24 -2.15 -15.81
CA GLU A 82 -30.38 -1.28 -16.16
C GLU A 82 -30.80 -1.45 -17.63
N SER A 83 -29.84 -1.50 -18.55
CA SER A 83 -30.11 -1.68 -19.97
C SER A 83 -30.70 -3.05 -20.29
N VAL A 84 -30.19 -4.12 -19.63
CA VAL A 84 -30.71 -5.48 -19.81
C VAL A 84 -32.07 -5.65 -19.19
N LYS A 85 -32.34 -5.08 -18.00
CA LYS A 85 -33.67 -5.05 -17.37
C LYS A 85 -34.73 -4.30 -18.21
N ALA A 86 -34.30 -3.34 -19.02
CA ALA A 86 -35.16 -2.68 -19.99
C ALA A 86 -35.47 -3.55 -21.24
N GLY A 87 -35.09 -4.83 -21.24
CA GLY A 87 -35.34 -5.80 -22.32
C GLY A 87 -34.33 -5.71 -23.47
N THR A 88 -33.23 -5.00 -23.31
CA THR A 88 -32.20 -4.91 -24.35
C THR A 88 -31.24 -6.10 -24.27
N PRO A 89 -30.95 -6.82 -25.36
CA PRO A 89 -29.95 -7.89 -25.36
C PRO A 89 -28.60 -7.38 -24.87
N ILE A 90 -27.83 -8.22 -24.14
CA ILE A 90 -26.57 -7.83 -23.51
C ILE A 90 -25.56 -7.24 -24.49
N SER A 91 -25.44 -7.78 -25.71
CA SER A 91 -24.59 -7.28 -26.76
C SER A 91 -24.94 -5.84 -27.14
N LYS A 92 -26.23 -5.55 -27.35
CA LYS A 92 -26.73 -4.23 -27.68
C LYS A 92 -26.63 -3.26 -26.49
N SER A 93 -26.85 -3.75 -25.28
CA SER A 93 -26.69 -2.98 -24.04
C SER A 93 -25.26 -2.47 -23.88
N ILE A 94 -24.24 -3.31 -24.15
CA ILE A 94 -22.83 -2.91 -24.08
C ILE A 94 -22.52 -1.81 -25.10
N LEU A 95 -23.06 -1.92 -26.33
CA LEU A 95 -22.89 -0.90 -27.35
C LEU A 95 -23.54 0.45 -26.96
N ASN A 96 -24.70 0.41 -26.32
CA ASN A 96 -25.42 1.60 -25.89
C ASN A 96 -24.71 2.34 -24.76
N ILE A 97 -24.13 1.61 -23.80
CA ILE A 97 -23.50 2.21 -22.62
C ILE A 97 -22.02 2.59 -22.82
N ARG A 98 -21.41 2.21 -23.95
CA ARG A 98 -19.97 2.45 -24.21
C ARG A 98 -19.55 3.92 -24.18
N ASN A 99 -20.48 4.84 -24.50
CA ASN A 99 -20.20 6.28 -24.59
C ASN A 99 -20.23 7.00 -23.22
N LYS A 100 -20.59 6.30 -22.14
CA LYS A 100 -20.50 6.82 -20.78
C LYS A 100 -19.05 6.88 -20.34
N ASP A 101 -18.74 7.79 -19.42
CA ASP A 101 -17.37 7.90 -18.88
C ASP A 101 -17.18 6.90 -17.73
N TYR A 102 -16.25 5.98 -17.92
CA TYR A 102 -15.81 4.99 -16.94
C TYR A 102 -14.34 5.23 -16.54
N GLY A 103 -13.83 6.44 -16.68
CA GLY A 103 -12.48 6.80 -16.26
C GLY A 103 -11.41 5.86 -16.82
N GLY A 104 -10.58 5.30 -15.93
CA GLY A 104 -9.51 4.36 -16.30
C GLY A 104 -9.97 3.05 -16.97
N LEU A 105 -11.28 2.77 -16.99
CA LEU A 105 -11.84 1.59 -17.63
C LEU A 105 -12.25 1.84 -19.08
N ASN A 106 -12.38 3.11 -19.52
CA ASN A 106 -12.83 3.48 -20.88
C ASN A 106 -12.11 2.75 -22.02
N PRO A 107 -10.78 2.60 -22.04
CA PRO A 107 -10.09 1.90 -23.13
C PRO A 107 -10.54 0.44 -23.25
N TYR A 108 -10.80 -0.21 -22.13
CA TYR A 108 -11.22 -1.61 -22.07
C TYR A 108 -12.69 -1.78 -22.48
N VAL A 109 -13.57 -0.88 -22.05
CA VAL A 109 -14.99 -0.86 -22.44
C VAL A 109 -15.13 -0.60 -23.95
N ASN A 110 -14.38 0.34 -24.50
CA ASN A 110 -14.38 0.61 -25.92
C ASN A 110 -13.87 -0.60 -26.73
N LYS A 111 -12.82 -1.28 -26.26
CA LYS A 111 -12.32 -2.51 -26.89
C LYS A 111 -13.37 -3.61 -26.86
N LEU A 112 -14.05 -3.80 -25.71
CA LEU A 112 -15.14 -4.76 -25.55
C LEU A 112 -16.28 -4.48 -26.55
N ALA A 113 -16.74 -3.22 -26.62
CA ALA A 113 -17.79 -2.79 -27.53
C ALA A 113 -17.40 -2.98 -29.00
N ASN A 114 -16.16 -2.65 -29.38
CA ASN A 114 -15.65 -2.86 -30.73
C ASN A 114 -15.59 -4.35 -31.11
N GLN A 115 -15.19 -5.22 -30.19
CA GLN A 115 -15.19 -6.67 -30.44
C GLN A 115 -16.61 -7.19 -30.70
N ILE A 116 -17.58 -6.73 -29.91
CA ILE A 116 -19.00 -7.10 -30.08
C ILE A 116 -19.55 -6.54 -31.39
N SER A 117 -19.21 -5.32 -31.78
CA SER A 117 -19.64 -4.74 -33.05
C SER A 117 -19.08 -5.47 -34.29
N LEU A 118 -17.93 -6.14 -34.13
CA LEU A 118 -17.32 -7.01 -35.15
C LEU A 118 -17.92 -8.43 -35.15
N GLY A 119 -18.92 -8.70 -34.32
CA GLY A 119 -19.58 -10.02 -34.26
C GLY A 119 -18.86 -11.05 -33.39
N ILE A 120 -17.86 -10.64 -32.60
CA ILE A 120 -17.22 -11.56 -31.63
C ILE A 120 -18.25 -11.92 -30.57
N PRO A 121 -18.39 -13.23 -30.20
CA PRO A 121 -19.28 -13.65 -29.15
C PRO A 121 -19.04 -12.89 -27.84
N VAL A 122 -20.11 -12.49 -27.15
CA VAL A 122 -20.05 -11.70 -25.90
C VAL A 122 -19.14 -12.36 -24.88
N LYS A 123 -19.20 -13.68 -24.77
CA LYS A 123 -18.34 -14.47 -23.89
C LYS A 123 -16.85 -14.24 -24.15
N ASP A 124 -16.41 -14.33 -25.39
CA ASP A 124 -14.98 -14.24 -25.76
C ASP A 124 -14.49 -12.79 -25.62
N ALA A 125 -15.36 -11.83 -25.96
CA ALA A 125 -15.11 -10.42 -25.73
C ALA A 125 -14.97 -10.08 -24.24
N PHE A 126 -15.83 -10.63 -23.38
CA PHE A 126 -15.73 -10.48 -21.93
C PHE A 126 -14.49 -11.15 -21.34
N GLN A 127 -14.08 -12.33 -21.80
CA GLN A 127 -12.85 -12.97 -21.37
C GLN A 127 -11.61 -12.11 -21.71
N THR A 128 -11.60 -11.53 -22.90
CA THR A 128 -10.53 -10.62 -23.30
C THR A 128 -10.53 -9.36 -22.43
N PHE A 129 -11.69 -8.77 -22.17
CA PHE A 129 -11.86 -7.64 -21.28
C PHE A 129 -11.34 -7.93 -19.85
N ALA A 130 -11.70 -9.07 -19.29
CA ALA A 130 -11.24 -9.51 -17.96
C ALA A 130 -9.72 -9.65 -17.89
N ARG A 131 -9.12 -10.24 -18.91
CA ARG A 131 -7.65 -10.41 -19.00
C ARG A 131 -6.93 -9.08 -19.11
N ASP A 132 -7.43 -8.19 -19.95
CA ASP A 132 -6.79 -6.91 -20.24
C ASP A 132 -6.87 -5.93 -19.05
N THR A 133 -7.95 -5.96 -18.27
CA THR A 133 -8.09 -5.13 -17.05
C THR A 133 -7.09 -5.50 -15.96
N GLY A 134 -6.64 -6.77 -15.92
CA GLY A 134 -5.70 -7.28 -14.93
C GLY A 134 -6.26 -7.40 -13.50
N SER A 135 -7.56 -7.11 -13.29
CA SER A 135 -8.21 -7.20 -11.99
C SER A 135 -8.81 -8.59 -11.76
N LYS A 136 -8.43 -9.22 -10.64
CA LYS A 136 -9.02 -10.50 -10.21
C LYS A 136 -10.52 -10.38 -9.89
N THR A 137 -10.96 -9.24 -9.40
CA THR A 137 -12.37 -8.96 -9.08
C THR A 137 -13.21 -8.91 -10.34
N ILE A 138 -12.75 -8.16 -11.35
CA ILE A 138 -13.40 -8.06 -12.66
C ILE A 138 -13.42 -9.42 -13.36
N ALA A 139 -12.29 -10.14 -13.33
CA ALA A 139 -12.21 -11.46 -13.97
C ALA A 139 -13.23 -12.46 -13.39
N ARG A 140 -13.39 -12.50 -12.06
CA ARG A 140 -14.40 -13.36 -11.41
C ARG A 140 -15.81 -12.95 -11.79
N ALA A 141 -16.13 -11.65 -11.75
CA ALA A 141 -17.44 -11.14 -12.12
C ALA A 141 -17.82 -11.51 -13.56
N VAL A 142 -16.90 -11.29 -14.49
CA VAL A 142 -17.07 -11.60 -15.91
C VAL A 142 -17.23 -13.12 -16.14
N THR A 143 -16.49 -13.97 -15.42
CA THR A 143 -16.64 -15.42 -15.52
C THR A 143 -18.06 -15.85 -15.14
N ILE A 144 -18.60 -15.33 -14.02
CA ILE A 144 -19.96 -15.63 -13.57
C ILE A 144 -20.98 -15.18 -14.62
N ILE A 145 -20.85 -13.98 -15.18
CA ILE A 145 -21.73 -13.46 -16.23
C ILE A 145 -21.69 -14.36 -17.47
N SER A 146 -20.50 -14.75 -17.92
CA SER A 146 -20.30 -15.56 -19.12
C SER A 146 -20.82 -17.00 -18.96
N GLU A 147 -20.72 -17.58 -17.76
CA GLU A 147 -21.24 -18.91 -17.47
C GLU A 147 -22.76 -18.91 -17.41
N SER A 148 -23.35 -17.84 -16.91
CA SER A 148 -24.79 -17.68 -16.80
C SER A 148 -25.47 -17.48 -18.13
N GLU A 149 -24.84 -16.78 -19.07
CA GLU A 149 -25.32 -16.64 -20.43
C GLU A 149 -25.44 -18.01 -21.11
N LYS A 150 -24.49 -18.92 -20.85
CA LYS A 150 -24.55 -20.30 -21.40
C LYS A 150 -25.65 -21.16 -20.80
N ALA A 151 -25.95 -20.96 -19.52
CA ALA A 151 -26.94 -21.78 -18.81
C ALA A 151 -28.39 -21.42 -19.18
N GLY A 152 -28.61 -20.38 -20.01
CA GLY A 152 -29.95 -19.93 -20.42
C GLY A 152 -30.79 -19.40 -19.25
N GLY A 153 -30.14 -19.01 -18.15
CA GLY A 153 -30.77 -18.44 -16.96
C GLY A 153 -31.24 -16.99 -17.17
N GLN A 154 -31.98 -16.48 -16.21
CA GLN A 154 -32.34 -15.06 -16.15
C GLN A 154 -31.06 -14.22 -15.92
N ILE A 155 -30.44 -13.83 -17.03
CA ILE A 155 -29.14 -13.11 -17.05
C ILE A 155 -29.22 -11.81 -16.25
N GLU A 156 -30.44 -11.26 -16.14
CA GLU A 156 -30.75 -10.04 -15.36
C GLU A 156 -30.47 -10.23 -13.88
N ASP A 157 -30.98 -11.31 -13.27
CA ASP A 157 -30.83 -11.61 -11.85
C ASP A 157 -29.36 -11.88 -11.49
N ILE A 158 -28.65 -12.55 -12.40
CA ILE A 158 -27.25 -12.88 -12.19
C ILE A 158 -26.39 -11.63 -12.33
N LEU A 159 -26.65 -10.80 -13.32
CA LEU A 159 -25.97 -9.54 -13.53
C LEU A 159 -26.19 -8.60 -12.33
N GLU A 160 -27.41 -8.56 -11.80
CA GLU A 160 -27.73 -7.82 -10.57
C GLU A 160 -26.99 -8.38 -9.36
N SER A 161 -26.98 -9.69 -9.18
CA SER A 161 -26.26 -10.36 -8.09
C SER A 161 -24.75 -10.10 -8.14
N VAL A 162 -24.14 -10.15 -9.32
CA VAL A 162 -22.73 -9.82 -9.53
C VAL A 162 -22.46 -8.35 -9.19
N SER A 163 -23.31 -7.44 -9.67
CA SER A 163 -23.18 -6.00 -9.37
C SER A 163 -23.26 -5.74 -7.86
N LYS A 164 -24.21 -6.36 -7.16
CA LYS A 164 -24.33 -6.28 -5.69
C LYS A 164 -23.09 -6.85 -4.99
N SER A 165 -22.59 -7.98 -5.45
CA SER A 165 -21.39 -8.62 -4.86
C SER A 165 -20.15 -7.73 -5.02
N VAL A 166 -19.93 -7.13 -6.18
CA VAL A 166 -18.82 -6.19 -6.41
C VAL A 166 -18.97 -4.95 -5.53
N ALA A 167 -20.19 -4.40 -5.42
CA ALA A 167 -20.49 -3.26 -4.55
C ALA A 167 -20.19 -3.58 -3.07
N GLN A 168 -20.54 -4.78 -2.62
CA GLN A 168 -20.30 -5.21 -1.24
C GLN A 168 -18.80 -5.37 -0.96
N VAL A 169 -18.03 -5.96 -1.89
CA VAL A 169 -16.56 -6.05 -1.77
C VAL A 169 -15.93 -4.67 -1.67
N GLU A 170 -16.36 -3.71 -2.49
CA GLU A 170 -15.82 -2.36 -2.46
C GLU A 170 -16.18 -1.62 -1.16
N ARG A 171 -17.42 -1.79 -0.68
CA ARG A 171 -17.85 -1.25 0.62
C ARG A 171 -16.99 -1.79 1.77
N LEU A 172 -16.80 -3.12 1.84
CA LEU A 172 -15.96 -3.75 2.86
C LEU A 172 -14.50 -3.26 2.79
N ARG A 173 -13.98 -3.02 1.59
CA ARG A 173 -12.64 -2.43 1.42
C ARG A 173 -12.57 -1.00 1.96
N LYS A 174 -13.59 -0.17 1.72
CA LYS A 174 -13.66 1.21 2.25
C LYS A 174 -13.76 1.21 3.77
N GLU A 175 -14.58 0.34 4.35
CA GLU A 175 -14.73 0.18 5.81
C GLU A 175 -13.41 -0.27 6.46
N ARG A 176 -12.73 -1.27 5.89
CA ARG A 176 -11.41 -1.71 6.36
C ARG A 176 -10.37 -0.59 6.30
N ARG A 177 -10.36 0.19 5.24
CA ARG A 177 -9.42 1.31 5.10
C ARG A 177 -9.67 2.38 6.16
N ALA A 178 -10.94 2.72 6.42
CA ALA A 178 -11.29 3.67 7.48
C ALA A 178 -10.83 3.18 8.86
N ALA A 179 -11.06 1.90 9.18
CA ALA A 179 -10.61 1.29 10.43
C ALA A 179 -9.08 1.30 10.57
N MET A 180 -8.35 0.99 9.49
CA MET A 180 -6.87 1.05 9.50
C MET A 180 -6.36 2.49 9.69
N TYR A 181 -7.01 3.50 9.09
CA TYR A 181 -6.65 4.90 9.30
C TYR A 181 -6.74 5.30 10.77
N THR A 182 -7.80 4.87 11.45
CA THR A 182 -7.99 5.13 12.88
C THR A 182 -6.87 4.52 13.71
N LEU A 183 -6.48 3.27 13.45
CA LEU A 183 -5.37 2.60 14.15
C LEU A 183 -4.03 3.30 13.91
N VAL A 184 -3.76 3.74 12.69
CA VAL A 184 -2.53 4.47 12.35
C VAL A 184 -2.48 5.81 13.08
N VAL A 185 -3.55 6.60 13.06
CA VAL A 185 -3.62 7.88 13.79
C VAL A 185 -3.43 7.67 15.29
N GLN A 186 -4.07 6.65 15.87
CA GLN A 186 -3.89 6.31 17.27
C GLN A 186 -2.44 5.94 17.59
N GLY A 187 -1.78 5.17 16.72
CA GLY A 187 -0.37 4.82 16.86
C GLY A 187 0.55 6.05 16.87
N TYR A 188 0.28 7.03 15.99
CA TYR A 188 1.03 8.31 15.98
C TYR A 188 0.83 9.12 17.25
N ILE A 189 -0.38 9.18 17.79
CA ILE A 189 -0.65 9.89 19.05
C ILE A 189 0.13 9.27 20.20
N ILE A 190 0.11 7.94 20.32
CA ILE A 190 0.85 7.21 21.36
C ILE A 190 2.36 7.45 21.20
N PHE A 191 2.87 7.41 19.97
CA PHE A 191 4.29 7.65 19.68
C PHE A 191 4.70 9.08 20.06
N MET A 192 3.90 10.09 19.76
CA MET A 192 4.16 11.49 20.13
C MET A 192 4.17 11.67 21.66
N ILE A 193 3.24 11.04 22.36
CA ILE A 193 3.22 11.04 23.84
C ILE A 193 4.51 10.43 24.39
N PHE A 194 4.95 9.30 23.82
CA PHE A 194 6.18 8.64 24.24
C PHE A 194 7.41 9.52 24.03
N ILE A 195 7.51 10.23 22.90
CA ILE A 195 8.60 11.19 22.65
C ILE A 195 8.60 12.32 23.69
N VAL A 196 7.43 12.88 24.03
CA VAL A 196 7.32 13.93 25.05
C VAL A 196 7.80 13.42 26.42
N ILE A 197 7.38 12.20 26.81
CA ILE A 197 7.82 11.58 28.07
C ILE A 197 9.35 11.39 28.07
N MET A 198 9.92 10.89 26.97
CA MET A 198 11.38 10.72 26.85
C MET A 198 12.13 12.04 26.96
N LEU A 199 11.65 13.11 26.35
CA LEU A 199 12.25 14.44 26.45
C LEU A 199 12.20 14.98 27.89
N VAL A 200 11.06 14.84 28.57
CA VAL A 200 10.91 15.23 29.98
C VAL A 200 11.86 14.43 30.87
N MET A 201 11.95 13.12 30.66
CA MET A 201 12.89 12.23 31.37
C MET A 201 14.33 12.73 31.21
N GLN A 202 14.76 12.99 29.96
CA GLN A 202 16.13 13.38 29.65
C GLN A 202 16.49 14.77 30.17
N PHE A 203 15.62 15.76 30.01
CA PHE A 203 15.94 17.13 30.37
C PHE A 203 15.60 17.52 31.81
N LYS A 204 14.69 16.83 32.47
CA LYS A 204 14.27 17.15 33.85
C LYS A 204 14.72 16.10 34.87
N ILE A 205 14.52 14.82 34.60
CA ILE A 205 14.71 13.79 35.62
C ILE A 205 16.19 13.38 35.73
N LEU A 206 16.88 13.16 34.62
CA LEU A 206 18.30 12.78 34.63
C LEU A 206 19.21 13.79 35.35
N PRO A 207 19.14 15.11 35.09
CA PRO A 207 19.99 16.06 35.80
C PRO A 207 19.68 16.18 37.31
N ILE A 208 18.40 15.99 37.71
CA ILE A 208 18.02 15.96 39.12
C ILE A 208 18.58 14.72 39.81
N ALA A 209 18.47 13.55 39.18
CA ALA A 209 19.00 12.28 39.68
C ALA A 209 20.56 12.33 39.80
N ALA A 210 21.24 12.92 38.82
CA ALA A 210 22.69 13.09 38.82
C ALA A 210 23.15 14.01 39.97
N ASN A 211 22.43 15.11 40.25
CA ASN A 211 22.73 16.00 41.38
C ASN A 211 22.47 15.38 42.74
N LEU A 212 21.47 14.49 42.86
CA LEU A 212 21.20 13.76 44.10
C LEU A 212 22.20 12.61 44.33
N GLY A 213 22.61 11.90 43.27
CA GLY A 213 23.61 10.81 43.34
C GLY A 213 25.04 11.33 43.63
N GLY A 214 25.42 12.49 43.07
CA GLY A 214 26.73 13.12 43.34
C GLY A 214 26.86 13.73 44.75
N GLY A 215 25.77 13.94 45.47
CA GLY A 215 25.77 14.45 46.84
C GLY A 215 25.99 13.38 47.92
N MET A 216 25.92 12.11 47.62
CA MET A 216 26.11 11.01 48.58
C MET A 216 27.55 10.49 48.63
N ASP A 217 28.37 10.71 47.61
CA ASP A 217 29.74 10.19 47.57
C ASP A 217 30.80 11.07 48.25
N THR A 218 30.46 12.30 48.74
CA THR A 218 31.43 13.21 49.34
C THR A 218 31.33 13.38 50.88
N SER A 219 30.39 12.66 51.52
CA SER A 219 30.23 12.85 53.01
C SER A 219 30.67 11.69 53.89
N ASP A 220 31.24 10.58 53.32
CA ASP A 220 31.61 9.42 54.14
C ASP A 220 33.08 8.95 54.04
N SER A 221 33.98 9.79 53.51
CA SER A 221 35.43 9.46 53.55
C SER A 221 36.28 10.39 54.44
N GLY A 222 35.67 11.17 55.31
CA GLY A 222 36.34 12.14 56.18
C GLY A 222 36.29 11.92 57.68
N GLY A 223 35.95 10.70 58.20
CA GLY A 223 35.64 10.55 59.61
C GLY A 223 36.20 9.38 60.39
N ILE A 224 37.16 8.61 59.89
CA ILE A 224 37.73 7.48 60.69
C ILE A 224 39.26 7.39 60.53
N SER A 225 40.00 8.40 60.91
CA SER A 225 41.48 8.30 61.03
C SER A 225 42.08 8.97 62.26
N ASN A 226 41.31 9.14 63.34
CA ASN A 226 41.93 9.70 64.53
C ASN A 226 41.38 9.16 65.86
N VAL A 227 41.23 7.82 65.97
CA VAL A 227 41.07 7.14 67.29
C VAL A 227 42.00 5.94 67.32
N GLY A 228 43.26 6.14 67.63
CA GLY A 228 44.21 5.05 67.72
C GLY A 228 45.59 5.52 68.17
N GLY A 229 45.68 6.25 69.25
CA GLY A 229 46.97 6.71 69.78
C GLY A 229 46.88 7.19 71.19
N GLY A 230 46.88 6.25 72.20
CA GLY A 230 47.01 6.68 73.55
C GLY A 230 46.58 5.73 74.61
N LEU A 231 47.27 4.59 74.77
CA LEU A 231 47.42 3.87 76.07
C LEU A 231 48.68 3.01 75.98
N GLY A 232 49.76 3.59 76.46
CA GLY A 232 51.00 2.88 76.73
C GLY A 232 51.78 3.60 77.84
N LYS A 233 51.36 3.43 79.03
CA LYS A 233 52.15 3.14 80.25
C LYS A 233 51.20 2.96 81.38
#